data_210a0886b4c6d72e36ef33871c37032e
#
_entry.id   210a0886b4c6d72e36ef33871c37032e
#
_cell.length_a   1.000
_cell.length_b   1.000
_cell.length_c   1.000
_cell.angle_alpha   90.00
_cell.angle_beta   90.00
_cell.angle_gamma   90.00
#
_symmetry.space_group_name_H-M   'P 1'
#
loop_
_entity.id
_entity.type
_entity.pdbx_description
1 polymer ?
#
loop_
_entity_poly.entity_id
_entity_poly.type
_entity_poly.pdbx_seq_one_letter_code
_entity_poly.pdbx_strand_id
1 'polypeptide(L)'
;MFYKLRRAGSALSKMGAVDFATTIAPGLRDVLLTGKACEVVKRKEKKQDNAYDFVILDAPPTGRIARFLNVNSEVSGLAKVGPIKSHADSVMSVIASEQTTIHLVTLLEEMPVQETLDGVTELEQAGLPVGGIFVNMTRPPQLNAQQRALALTGQLPAAEIETQIARSGLAPSRQLVDVLLAEASDHAERVDLEVNELQRLTEQELPLFVLPLLPGGIDLGALYELATIMTAHGIGEGQ
;
A
#
# COMPACT_ATOMS: atom_id res chain seq x y z
N MET A 1 -0.59 -34.23 3.78
CA MET A 1 -0.12 -34.59 2.42
C MET A 1 1.08 -33.76 1.94
N PHE A 2 1.28 -32.54 2.44
CA PHE A 2 2.43 -31.65 2.13
C PHE A 2 3.81 -32.18 2.57
N TYR A 3 3.89 -33.04 3.57
CA TYR A 3 5.18 -33.57 4.05
C TYR A 3 5.97 -34.42 3.03
N LYS A 4 5.31 -35.03 2.05
CA LYS A 4 6.00 -35.75 0.98
C LYS A 4 6.59 -34.84 -0.10
N LEU A 5 5.99 -33.66 -0.32
CA LEU A 5 6.50 -32.63 -1.23
C LEU A 5 7.72 -31.88 -0.66
N ARG A 6 7.91 -31.84 0.67
CA ARG A 6 9.06 -31.17 1.30
C ARG A 6 10.41 -31.84 0.96
N ARG A 7 10.44 -33.15 0.77
CA ARG A 7 11.64 -33.86 0.30
C ARG A 7 11.89 -33.68 -1.19
N ALA A 8 10.83 -33.64 -2.00
CA ALA A 8 10.92 -33.30 -3.41
C ALA A 8 11.29 -31.82 -3.61
N GLY A 9 10.70 -30.88 -2.85
CA GLY A 9 11.02 -29.45 -2.90
C GLY A 9 12.48 -29.15 -2.55
N SER A 10 13.05 -29.83 -1.55
CA SER A 10 14.48 -29.69 -1.19
C SER A 10 15.43 -30.24 -2.25
N ALA A 11 15.02 -31.25 -2.99
CA ALA A 11 15.80 -31.77 -4.13
C ALA A 11 15.69 -30.87 -5.37
N LEU A 12 14.48 -30.32 -5.63
CA LEU A 12 14.25 -29.38 -6.74
C LEU A 12 14.90 -28.00 -6.47
N SER A 13 14.96 -27.50 -5.23
CA SER A 13 15.63 -26.23 -4.91
C SER A 13 17.13 -26.30 -5.14
N LYS A 14 17.76 -27.46 -4.92
CA LYS A 14 19.18 -27.70 -5.24
C LYS A 14 19.48 -27.73 -6.74
N MET A 15 18.48 -27.87 -7.59
CA MET A 15 18.62 -27.97 -9.04
C MET A 15 18.20 -26.68 -9.78
N GLY A 16 17.86 -25.61 -9.08
CA GLY A 16 17.31 -24.39 -9.70
C GLY A 16 15.94 -24.58 -10.36
N ALA A 17 15.33 -25.77 -10.23
CA ALA A 17 14.07 -26.09 -10.90
C ALA A 17 12.87 -25.34 -10.27
N VAL A 18 12.99 -24.91 -9.01
CA VAL A 18 11.95 -24.08 -8.36
C VAL A 18 11.97 -22.67 -8.94
N ASP A 19 13.16 -22.08 -9.11
CA ASP A 19 13.31 -20.76 -9.72
C ASP A 19 12.88 -20.78 -11.20
N PHE A 20 13.20 -21.87 -11.91
CA PHE A 20 12.75 -22.08 -13.28
C PHE A 20 11.22 -22.22 -13.38
N ALA A 21 10.59 -23.02 -12.53
CA ALA A 21 9.14 -23.20 -12.51
C ALA A 21 8.39 -21.92 -12.12
N THR A 22 8.89 -21.15 -11.14
CA THR A 22 8.30 -19.88 -10.72
C THR A 22 8.50 -18.75 -11.73
N THR A 23 9.55 -18.80 -12.52
CA THR A 23 9.81 -17.83 -13.59
C THR A 23 8.93 -18.09 -14.82
N ILE A 24 8.67 -19.36 -15.14
CA ILE A 24 7.85 -19.76 -16.29
C ILE A 24 6.35 -19.78 -15.98
N ALA A 25 5.96 -20.02 -14.70
CA ALA A 25 4.58 -20.05 -14.25
C ALA A 25 4.34 -19.05 -13.11
N PRO A 26 4.24 -17.75 -13.40
CA PRO A 26 4.06 -16.71 -12.38
C PRO A 26 2.86 -16.95 -11.45
N GLY A 27 1.76 -17.51 -11.95
CA GLY A 27 0.61 -17.91 -11.14
C GLY A 27 0.90 -19.00 -10.10
N LEU A 28 1.90 -19.86 -10.31
CA LEU A 28 2.29 -20.89 -9.34
C LEU A 28 2.89 -20.26 -8.07
N ARG A 29 3.68 -19.21 -8.21
CA ARG A 29 4.22 -18.45 -7.07
C ARG A 29 3.09 -17.86 -6.24
N ASP A 30 2.11 -17.27 -6.88
CA ASP A 30 0.97 -16.62 -6.22
C ASP A 30 0.12 -17.65 -5.45
N VAL A 31 -0.14 -18.82 -6.03
CA VAL A 31 -0.79 -19.96 -5.36
C VAL A 31 -0.01 -20.44 -4.13
N LEU A 32 1.32 -20.52 -4.23
CA LEU A 32 2.16 -20.96 -3.10
C LEU A 32 2.20 -19.93 -1.97
N LEU A 33 2.27 -18.63 -2.28
CA LEU A 33 2.30 -17.55 -1.30
C LEU A 33 0.96 -17.44 -0.56
N THR A 34 -0.14 -17.37 -1.28
CA THR A 34 -1.49 -17.30 -0.69
C THR A 34 -1.81 -18.57 0.10
N GLY A 35 -1.47 -19.75 -0.42
CA GLY A 35 -1.61 -21.01 0.29
C GLY A 35 -0.78 -21.06 1.56
N LYS A 36 0.42 -20.50 1.57
CA LYS A 36 1.26 -20.44 2.77
C LYS A 36 0.70 -19.50 3.83
N ALA A 37 0.24 -18.33 3.46
CA ALA A 37 -0.41 -17.38 4.37
C ALA A 37 -1.64 -18.03 5.04
N CYS A 38 -2.52 -18.66 4.27
CA CYS A 38 -3.69 -19.34 4.79
C CYS A 38 -3.35 -20.57 5.68
N GLU A 39 -2.25 -21.29 5.38
CA GLU A 39 -1.75 -22.36 6.26
C GLU A 39 -1.39 -21.80 7.65
N VAL A 40 -0.73 -20.65 7.70
CA VAL A 40 -0.31 -20.00 8.95
C VAL A 40 -1.52 -19.54 9.76
N VAL A 41 -2.52 -18.92 9.12
CA VAL A 41 -3.79 -18.53 9.76
C VAL A 41 -4.49 -19.75 10.36
N LYS A 42 -4.62 -20.85 9.61
CA LYS A 42 -5.27 -22.09 10.07
C LYS A 42 -4.54 -22.81 11.20
N ARG A 43 -3.27 -22.53 11.47
CA ARG A 43 -2.55 -23.06 12.64
C ARG A 43 -3.14 -22.55 13.96
N LYS A 44 -3.59 -21.29 14.01
CA LYS A 44 -4.26 -20.70 15.17
C LYS A 44 -5.54 -21.50 15.52
N GLU A 45 -6.35 -21.83 14.51
CA GLU A 45 -7.59 -22.61 14.70
C GLU A 45 -7.34 -24.00 15.31
N LYS A 46 -6.18 -24.60 15.04
CA LYS A 46 -5.80 -25.92 15.53
C LYS A 46 -5.13 -25.93 16.91
N LYS A 47 -5.10 -24.80 17.63
CA LYS A 47 -4.47 -24.64 18.96
C LYS A 47 -3.01 -25.14 19.02
N GLN A 48 -2.23 -24.82 17.99
CA GLN A 48 -0.79 -25.13 17.99
C GLN A 48 -0.03 -24.01 18.72
N ASP A 49 0.98 -24.37 19.52
CA ASP A 49 1.74 -23.49 20.44
C ASP A 49 2.49 -22.31 19.79
N ASN A 50 2.48 -22.15 18.48
CA ASN A 50 3.11 -21.06 17.73
C ASN A 50 2.08 -20.32 16.84
N ALA A 51 0.91 -20.02 17.39
CA ALA A 51 -0.09 -19.22 16.69
C ALA A 51 0.30 -17.74 16.70
N TYR A 52 0.16 -17.06 15.57
CA TYR A 52 0.33 -15.62 15.44
C TYR A 52 -0.99 -14.91 15.72
N ASP A 53 -0.95 -13.73 16.33
CA ASP A 53 -2.14 -12.90 16.51
C ASP A 53 -2.60 -12.35 15.17
N PHE A 54 -1.65 -11.92 14.32
CA PHE A 54 -1.89 -11.40 12.98
C PHE A 54 -0.94 -12.04 11.97
N VAL A 55 -1.40 -12.14 10.72
CA VAL A 55 -0.60 -12.55 9.57
C VAL A 55 -0.71 -11.44 8.52
N ILE A 56 0.39 -10.73 8.29
CA ILE A 56 0.46 -9.68 7.28
C ILE A 56 1.07 -10.27 6.02
N LEU A 57 0.35 -10.18 4.91
CA LEU A 57 0.82 -10.58 3.59
C LEU A 57 1.14 -9.31 2.80
N ASP A 58 2.44 -9.04 2.61
CA ASP A 58 2.92 -8.01 1.70
C ASP A 58 2.67 -8.48 0.27
N ALA A 59 1.63 -7.91 -0.34
CA ALA A 59 1.08 -8.35 -1.61
C ALA A 59 1.70 -7.57 -2.79
N PRO A 60 1.52 -8.04 -4.05
CA PRO A 60 1.95 -7.31 -5.23
C PRO A 60 1.29 -5.93 -5.37
N PRO A 61 1.80 -5.05 -6.26
CA PRO A 61 1.20 -3.75 -6.55
C PRO A 61 -0.29 -3.81 -6.86
N THR A 62 -1.00 -2.74 -6.54
CA THR A 62 -2.47 -2.60 -6.58
C THR A 62 -3.08 -3.08 -7.88
N GLY A 63 -2.53 -2.73 -9.05
CA GLY A 63 -3.02 -3.17 -10.36
C GLY A 63 -2.93 -4.69 -10.62
N ARG A 64 -2.47 -5.50 -9.65
CA ARG A 64 -2.43 -6.97 -9.73
C ARG A 64 -3.06 -7.68 -8.55
N ILE A 65 -3.54 -6.94 -7.56
CA ILE A 65 -3.95 -7.50 -6.27
C ILE A 65 -5.14 -8.45 -6.40
N ALA A 66 -6.17 -8.06 -7.12
CA ALA A 66 -7.36 -8.89 -7.33
C ALA A 66 -7.00 -10.22 -8.00
N ARG A 67 -6.19 -10.19 -9.06
CA ARG A 67 -5.72 -11.40 -9.74
C ARG A 67 -4.84 -12.27 -8.85
N PHE A 68 -3.95 -11.67 -8.06
CA PHE A 68 -3.09 -12.38 -7.12
C PHE A 68 -3.90 -13.13 -6.06
N LEU A 69 -4.89 -12.50 -5.46
CA LEU A 69 -5.72 -13.11 -4.43
C LEU A 69 -6.71 -14.12 -5.01
N ASN A 70 -7.22 -13.88 -6.21
CA ASN A 70 -8.21 -14.75 -6.86
C ASN A 70 -7.59 -15.93 -7.63
N VAL A 71 -6.26 -16.06 -7.66
CA VAL A 71 -5.56 -17.13 -8.38
C VAL A 71 -6.04 -18.54 -7.98
N ASN A 72 -6.38 -18.73 -6.71
CA ASN A 72 -6.88 -20.02 -6.23
C ASN A 72 -8.31 -20.30 -6.72
N SER A 73 -9.14 -19.30 -6.94
CA SER A 73 -10.46 -19.45 -7.56
C SER A 73 -10.32 -19.93 -9.01
N GLU A 74 -9.38 -19.36 -9.78
CA GLU A 74 -9.08 -19.81 -11.16
C GLU A 74 -8.60 -21.27 -11.17
N VAL A 75 -7.71 -21.64 -10.25
CA VAL A 75 -7.23 -23.04 -10.10
C VAL A 75 -8.36 -23.98 -9.71
N SER A 76 -9.24 -23.57 -8.80
CA SER A 76 -10.44 -24.36 -8.44
C SER A 76 -11.39 -24.57 -9.63
N GLY A 77 -11.57 -23.56 -10.47
CA GLY A 77 -12.36 -23.64 -11.70
C GLY A 77 -11.79 -24.63 -12.73
N LEU A 78 -10.48 -24.73 -12.84
CA LEU A 78 -9.80 -25.66 -13.73
C LEU A 78 -9.83 -27.11 -13.19
N ALA A 79 -9.69 -27.29 -11.88
CA ALA A 79 -9.68 -28.59 -11.22
C ALA A 79 -11.10 -28.96 -10.78
N LYS A 80 -11.88 -29.60 -11.65
CA LYS A 80 -13.30 -29.92 -11.39
C LYS A 80 -13.53 -30.76 -10.14
N VAL A 81 -12.58 -31.63 -9.74
CA VAL A 81 -12.63 -32.48 -8.54
C VAL A 81 -11.22 -32.82 -8.04
N GLY A 82 -11.10 -33.25 -6.77
CA GLY A 82 -9.87 -33.81 -6.23
C GLY A 82 -9.12 -32.89 -5.25
N PRO A 83 -7.92 -33.30 -4.81
CA PRO A 83 -7.17 -32.60 -3.75
C PRO A 83 -6.76 -31.17 -4.09
N ILE A 84 -6.53 -30.87 -5.37
CA ILE A 84 -6.16 -29.53 -5.85
C ILE A 84 -7.34 -28.58 -5.68
N LYS A 85 -8.53 -28.98 -6.11
CA LYS A 85 -9.75 -28.20 -5.92
C LYS A 85 -10.02 -27.96 -4.43
N SER A 86 -10.02 -29.00 -3.63
CA SER A 86 -10.26 -28.89 -2.17
C SER A 86 -9.27 -27.97 -1.48
N HIS A 87 -8.00 -27.95 -1.93
CA HIS A 87 -7.00 -27.04 -1.40
C HIS A 87 -7.26 -25.60 -1.80
N ALA A 88 -7.55 -25.36 -3.08
CA ALA A 88 -7.86 -24.02 -3.61
C ALA A 88 -9.12 -23.44 -2.93
N ASP A 89 -10.20 -24.23 -2.80
CA ASP A 89 -11.42 -23.85 -2.09
C ASP A 89 -11.13 -23.50 -0.62
N SER A 90 -10.24 -24.28 0.03
CA SER A 90 -9.82 -24.04 1.41
C SER A 90 -8.99 -22.77 1.58
N VAL A 91 -8.21 -22.36 0.57
CA VAL A 91 -7.50 -21.06 0.57
C VAL A 91 -8.49 -19.93 0.38
N MET A 92 -9.37 -20.02 -0.61
CA MET A 92 -10.38 -18.99 -0.87
C MET A 92 -11.34 -18.79 0.31
N SER A 93 -11.66 -19.86 1.06
CA SER A 93 -12.49 -19.74 2.27
C SER A 93 -11.88 -18.89 3.37
N VAL A 94 -10.55 -18.69 3.40
CA VAL A 94 -9.88 -17.76 4.30
C VAL A 94 -9.82 -16.37 3.70
N ILE A 95 -9.37 -16.27 2.44
CA ILE A 95 -9.15 -14.98 1.77
C ILE A 95 -10.46 -14.17 1.65
N ALA A 96 -11.59 -14.84 1.38
CA ALA A 96 -12.90 -14.20 1.23
C ALA A 96 -13.72 -14.15 2.55
N SER A 97 -13.10 -14.45 3.70
CA SER A 97 -13.78 -14.44 5.01
C SER A 97 -13.55 -13.14 5.77
N GLU A 98 -14.33 -12.93 6.81
CA GLU A 98 -14.18 -11.84 7.79
C GLU A 98 -12.85 -11.87 8.57
N GLN A 99 -12.09 -12.98 8.49
CA GLN A 99 -10.75 -13.07 9.07
C GLN A 99 -9.68 -12.37 8.22
N THR A 100 -10.02 -11.99 7.00
CA THR A 100 -9.12 -11.31 6.06
C THR A 100 -9.60 -9.88 5.85
N THR A 101 -8.66 -8.95 5.81
CA THR A 101 -8.91 -7.57 5.43
C THR A 101 -7.84 -7.14 4.43
N ILE A 102 -8.26 -6.57 3.32
CA ILE A 102 -7.36 -6.10 2.26
C ILE A 102 -7.27 -4.59 2.36
N HIS A 103 -6.07 -4.09 2.57
CA HIS A 103 -5.78 -2.66 2.55
C HIS A 103 -4.98 -2.31 1.30
N LEU A 104 -5.39 -1.23 0.63
CA LEU A 104 -4.67 -0.68 -0.50
C LEU A 104 -3.74 0.44 -0.03
N VAL A 105 -2.57 0.54 -0.63
CA VAL A 105 -1.59 1.61 -0.32
C VAL A 105 -1.36 2.43 -1.58
N THR A 106 -1.53 3.74 -1.47
CA THR A 106 -1.41 4.66 -2.60
C THR A 106 -0.58 5.90 -2.26
N LEU A 107 -0.18 6.63 -3.28
CA LEU A 107 0.35 7.99 -3.22
C LEU A 107 -0.68 8.93 -3.81
N LEU A 108 -0.66 10.22 -3.41
CA LEU A 108 -1.54 11.25 -4.00
C LEU A 108 -0.99 11.73 -5.35
N GLU A 109 -0.96 10.83 -6.30
CA GLU A 109 -0.60 11.05 -7.69
C GLU A 109 -1.69 10.44 -8.58
N GLU A 110 -1.92 11.00 -9.76
CA GLU A 110 -3.04 10.65 -10.64
C GLU A 110 -3.11 9.13 -10.93
N MET A 111 -1.98 8.53 -11.37
CA MET A 111 -1.96 7.10 -11.72
C MET A 111 -2.12 6.17 -10.52
N PRO A 112 -1.38 6.32 -9.39
CA PRO A 112 -1.58 5.51 -8.19
C PRO A 112 -2.99 5.59 -7.62
N VAL A 113 -3.60 6.77 -7.63
CA VAL A 113 -4.99 6.94 -7.17
C VAL A 113 -5.95 6.22 -8.11
N GLN A 114 -5.79 6.37 -9.43
CA GLN A 114 -6.62 5.65 -10.40
C GLN A 114 -6.49 4.13 -10.25
N GLU A 115 -5.27 3.60 -10.14
CA GLU A 115 -5.04 2.16 -9.90
C GLU A 115 -5.69 1.68 -8.59
N THR A 116 -5.71 2.54 -7.57
CA THR A 116 -6.37 2.22 -6.28
C THR A 116 -7.87 2.14 -6.44
N LEU A 117 -8.50 3.08 -7.13
CA LEU A 117 -9.95 3.09 -7.40
C LEU A 117 -10.37 1.87 -8.23
N ASP A 118 -9.60 1.55 -9.28
CA ASP A 118 -9.82 0.36 -10.10
C ASP A 118 -9.64 -0.91 -9.25
N GLY A 119 -8.61 -0.96 -8.39
CA GLY A 119 -8.35 -2.06 -7.48
C GLY A 119 -9.46 -2.30 -6.45
N VAL A 120 -10.04 -1.25 -5.87
CA VAL A 120 -11.23 -1.35 -5.00
C VAL A 120 -12.36 -2.04 -5.77
N THR A 121 -12.66 -1.52 -6.96
CA THR A 121 -13.74 -2.06 -7.81
C THR A 121 -13.51 -3.54 -8.17
N GLU A 122 -12.29 -3.90 -8.54
CA GLU A 122 -11.95 -5.29 -8.89
C GLU A 122 -12.05 -6.23 -7.68
N LEU A 123 -11.62 -5.80 -6.49
CA LEU A 123 -11.71 -6.57 -5.26
C LEU A 123 -13.17 -6.80 -4.85
N GLU A 124 -14.00 -5.77 -4.90
CA GLU A 124 -15.44 -5.87 -4.60
C GLU A 124 -16.16 -6.80 -5.57
N GLN A 125 -15.88 -6.69 -6.88
CA GLN A 125 -16.44 -7.60 -7.90
C GLN A 125 -16.01 -9.05 -7.68
N ALA A 126 -14.81 -9.26 -7.13
CA ALA A 126 -14.31 -10.59 -6.76
C ALA A 126 -14.87 -11.09 -5.41
N GLY A 127 -15.68 -10.29 -4.70
CA GLY A 127 -16.21 -10.63 -3.39
C GLY A 127 -15.13 -10.68 -2.30
N LEU A 128 -14.08 -9.87 -2.43
CA LEU A 128 -12.96 -9.82 -1.49
C LEU A 128 -13.11 -8.62 -0.53
N PRO A 129 -12.80 -8.78 0.77
CA PRO A 129 -13.06 -7.77 1.79
C PRO A 129 -12.06 -6.62 1.73
N VAL A 130 -12.49 -5.44 1.30
CA VAL A 130 -11.69 -4.21 1.33
C VAL A 130 -11.87 -3.52 2.68
N GLY A 131 -10.76 -3.28 3.40
CA GLY A 131 -10.80 -2.68 4.74
C GLY A 131 -10.52 -1.19 4.76
N GLY A 132 -9.75 -0.66 3.78
CA GLY A 132 -9.44 0.76 3.69
C GLY A 132 -8.22 1.06 2.84
N ILE A 133 -7.91 2.34 2.73
CA ILE A 133 -6.85 2.86 1.88
C ILE A 133 -5.83 3.61 2.74
N PHE A 134 -4.56 3.22 2.64
CA PHE A 134 -3.43 3.94 3.21
C PHE A 134 -2.90 4.94 2.19
N VAL A 135 -3.05 6.22 2.47
CA VAL A 135 -2.49 7.31 1.70
C VAL A 135 -1.11 7.61 2.26
N ASN A 136 -0.07 7.14 1.58
CA ASN A 136 1.29 7.18 2.07
C ASN A 136 2.05 8.42 1.56
N MET A 137 3.07 8.83 2.32
CA MET A 137 4.04 9.88 1.96
C MET A 137 3.39 11.24 1.64
N THR A 138 2.32 11.61 2.34
CA THR A 138 1.68 12.93 2.19
C THR A 138 2.61 14.04 2.69
N ARG A 139 2.65 15.15 1.97
CA ARG A 139 3.50 16.27 2.33
C ARG A 139 2.75 17.29 3.18
N PRO A 140 3.31 17.74 4.31
CA PRO A 140 2.71 18.83 5.04
C PRO A 140 2.78 20.11 4.18
N PRO A 141 1.67 20.88 4.08
CA PRO A 141 1.69 22.12 3.31
C PRO A 141 2.62 23.13 3.99
N GLN A 142 3.66 23.55 3.28
CA GLN A 142 4.61 24.59 3.75
C GLN A 142 4.04 26.00 3.62
N LEU A 143 3.08 26.18 2.74
CA LEU A 143 2.39 27.44 2.47
C LEU A 143 0.96 27.38 3.03
N ASN A 144 0.50 28.46 3.65
CA ASN A 144 -0.91 28.58 4.01
C ASN A 144 -1.78 28.75 2.73
N ALA A 145 -3.10 28.67 2.87
CA ALA A 145 -4.03 28.70 1.73
C ALA A 145 -3.88 29.96 0.87
N GLN A 146 -3.67 31.14 1.47
CA GLN A 146 -3.48 32.39 0.74
C GLN A 146 -2.14 32.42 0.00
N GLN A 147 -1.06 32.01 0.66
CA GLN A 147 0.27 31.91 0.03
C GLN A 147 0.28 30.92 -1.11
N ARG A 148 -0.40 29.75 -0.95
CA ARG A 148 -0.53 28.76 -2.01
C ARG A 148 -1.27 29.33 -3.23
N ALA A 149 -2.38 30.04 -3.03
CA ALA A 149 -3.11 30.69 -4.13
C ALA A 149 -2.25 31.72 -4.88
N LEU A 150 -1.44 32.52 -4.16
CA LEU A 150 -0.52 33.46 -4.76
C LEU A 150 0.64 32.76 -5.48
N ALA A 151 1.14 31.63 -4.95
CA ALA A 151 2.19 30.84 -5.57
C ALA A 151 1.73 30.26 -6.92
N LEU A 152 0.52 29.66 -6.95
CA LEU A 152 -0.09 29.13 -8.17
C LEU A 152 -0.27 30.16 -9.29
N THR A 153 -0.45 31.42 -8.92
CA THR A 153 -0.63 32.50 -9.89
C THR A 153 0.67 33.31 -10.17
N GLY A 154 1.80 32.91 -9.57
CA GLY A 154 3.06 33.63 -9.68
C GLY A 154 3.05 35.01 -9.02
N GLN A 155 2.14 35.25 -8.06
CA GLN A 155 1.92 36.55 -7.43
C GLN A 155 2.49 36.64 -6.00
N LEU A 156 3.34 35.70 -5.60
CA LEU A 156 4.05 35.83 -4.31
C LEU A 156 4.93 37.09 -4.31
N PRO A 157 4.87 37.92 -3.24
CA PRO A 157 5.60 39.17 -3.16
C PRO A 157 7.10 38.98 -2.95
N ALA A 158 7.91 39.12 -3.99
CA ALA A 158 9.37 38.96 -3.95
C ALA A 158 10.03 39.82 -2.85
N ALA A 159 9.56 41.06 -2.67
CA ALA A 159 10.10 41.97 -1.65
C ALA A 159 9.88 41.48 -0.21
N GLU A 160 8.81 40.75 0.02
CA GLU A 160 8.56 40.14 1.33
C GLU A 160 9.51 38.95 1.57
N ILE A 161 9.76 38.13 0.55
CA ILE A 161 10.74 37.03 0.59
C ILE A 161 12.14 37.57 0.85
N GLU A 162 12.57 38.63 0.15
CA GLU A 162 13.84 39.31 0.40
C GLU A 162 13.97 39.76 1.87
N THR A 163 12.89 40.34 2.40
CA THR A 163 12.85 40.81 3.78
C THR A 163 12.98 39.62 4.78
N GLN A 164 12.34 38.49 4.53
CA GLN A 164 12.42 37.30 5.37
C GLN A 164 13.81 36.65 5.31
N ILE A 165 14.41 36.58 4.11
CA ILE A 165 15.80 36.11 3.95
C ILE A 165 16.77 36.97 4.79
N ALA A 166 16.65 38.32 4.69
CA ALA A 166 17.48 39.22 5.47
C ALA A 166 17.29 39.04 7.00
N ARG A 167 16.06 38.83 7.47
CA ARG A 167 15.73 38.55 8.87
C ARG A 167 16.33 37.24 9.38
N SER A 168 16.48 36.23 8.50
CA SER A 168 17.14 34.98 8.86
C SER A 168 18.69 35.07 8.94
N GLY A 169 19.25 36.24 8.67
CA GLY A 169 20.68 36.47 8.69
C GLY A 169 21.41 36.12 7.39
N LEU A 170 20.67 35.81 6.34
CA LEU A 170 21.21 35.53 5.01
C LEU A 170 21.21 36.80 4.16
N ALA A 171 22.18 36.95 3.25
CA ALA A 171 22.17 38.02 2.27
C ALA A 171 21.17 37.69 1.13
N PRO A 172 20.11 38.49 0.93
CA PRO A 172 19.20 38.25 -0.17
C PRO A 172 19.92 38.52 -1.50
N SER A 173 19.74 37.61 -2.45
CA SER A 173 20.13 37.82 -3.84
C SER A 173 18.94 37.56 -4.75
N ARG A 174 18.90 38.25 -5.88
CA ARG A 174 17.83 38.05 -6.86
C ARG A 174 17.71 36.59 -7.26
N GLN A 175 18.81 35.92 -7.52
CA GLN A 175 18.84 34.50 -7.88
C GLN A 175 18.22 33.62 -6.79
N LEU A 176 18.50 33.85 -5.50
CA LEU A 176 17.93 33.10 -4.38
C LEU A 176 16.41 33.32 -4.31
N VAL A 177 15.95 34.57 -4.48
CA VAL A 177 14.51 34.89 -4.48
C VAL A 177 13.80 34.20 -5.64
N ASP A 178 14.36 34.26 -6.85
CA ASP A 178 13.80 33.63 -8.03
C ASP A 178 13.68 32.09 -7.85
N VAL A 179 14.68 31.44 -7.26
CA VAL A 179 14.65 29.99 -6.95
C VAL A 179 13.56 29.68 -5.92
N LEU A 180 13.46 30.45 -4.83
CA LEU A 180 12.43 30.23 -3.81
C LEU A 180 11.00 30.46 -4.34
N LEU A 181 10.83 31.43 -5.24
CA LEU A 181 9.53 31.63 -5.91
C LEU A 181 9.16 30.45 -6.81
N ALA A 182 10.13 29.91 -7.56
CA ALA A 182 9.89 28.72 -8.39
C ALA A 182 9.56 27.50 -7.53
N GLU A 183 10.34 27.24 -6.48
CA GLU A 183 10.06 26.13 -5.53
C GLU A 183 8.69 26.28 -4.85
N ALA A 184 8.30 27.52 -4.50
CA ALA A 184 6.98 27.76 -3.91
C ALA A 184 5.84 27.48 -4.91
N SER A 185 6.02 27.80 -6.20
CA SER A 185 5.05 27.47 -7.25
C SER A 185 4.95 25.95 -7.44
N ASP A 186 6.07 25.27 -7.60
CA ASP A 186 6.13 23.80 -7.77
C ASP A 186 5.51 23.07 -6.57
N HIS A 187 5.78 23.58 -5.35
CA HIS A 187 5.17 23.03 -4.12
C HIS A 187 3.65 23.26 -4.09
N ALA A 188 3.21 24.46 -4.47
CA ALA A 188 1.78 24.78 -4.50
C ALA A 188 1.01 23.91 -5.50
N GLU A 189 1.54 23.71 -6.70
CA GLU A 189 0.96 22.82 -7.72
C GLU A 189 0.86 21.39 -7.24
N ARG A 190 1.90 20.88 -6.56
CA ARG A 190 1.92 19.53 -6.01
C ARG A 190 0.90 19.35 -4.88
N VAL A 191 0.80 20.31 -3.96
CA VAL A 191 -0.19 20.27 -2.87
C VAL A 191 -1.62 20.36 -3.43
N ASP A 192 -1.84 21.14 -4.47
CA ASP A 192 -3.14 21.24 -5.13
C ASP A 192 -3.55 19.91 -5.79
N LEU A 193 -2.61 19.26 -6.48
CA LEU A 193 -2.81 17.89 -6.99
C LEU A 193 -3.14 16.91 -5.85
N GLU A 194 -2.34 16.91 -4.77
CA GLU A 194 -2.57 16.02 -3.62
C GLU A 194 -3.97 16.21 -2.98
N VAL A 195 -4.44 17.45 -2.88
CA VAL A 195 -5.79 17.77 -2.39
C VAL A 195 -6.87 17.19 -3.29
N ASN A 196 -6.73 17.36 -4.60
CA ASN A 196 -7.69 16.86 -5.58
C ASN A 196 -7.74 15.32 -5.57
N GLU A 197 -6.58 14.66 -5.54
CA GLU A 197 -6.48 13.21 -5.52
C GLU A 197 -7.02 12.63 -4.19
N LEU A 198 -6.77 13.28 -3.06
CA LEU A 198 -7.35 12.88 -1.78
C LEU A 198 -8.89 12.96 -1.78
N GLN A 199 -9.45 13.99 -2.43
CA GLN A 199 -10.89 14.12 -2.57
C GLN A 199 -11.49 12.94 -3.35
N ARG A 200 -10.87 12.52 -4.45
CA ARG A 200 -11.30 11.34 -5.24
C ARG A 200 -11.34 10.07 -4.40
N LEU A 201 -10.33 9.87 -3.53
CA LEU A 201 -10.31 8.71 -2.61
C LEU A 201 -11.41 8.81 -1.54
N THR A 202 -11.69 10.01 -1.04
CA THR A 202 -12.76 10.22 -0.03
C THR A 202 -14.14 9.85 -0.55
N GLU A 203 -14.38 9.97 -1.86
CA GLU A 203 -15.65 9.61 -2.50
C GLU A 203 -15.94 8.10 -2.48
N GLN A 204 -14.95 7.26 -2.14
CA GLN A 204 -15.13 5.80 -2.03
C GLN A 204 -15.81 5.34 -0.75
N GLU A 205 -16.03 6.23 0.22
CA GLU A 205 -16.63 5.92 1.54
C GLU A 205 -15.88 4.81 2.33
N LEU A 206 -14.62 4.54 1.96
CA LEU A 206 -13.72 3.62 2.67
C LEU A 206 -12.91 4.36 3.73
N PRO A 207 -12.50 3.69 4.82
CA PRO A 207 -11.57 4.26 5.78
C PRO A 207 -10.28 4.71 5.10
N LEU A 208 -9.86 5.97 5.33
CA LEU A 208 -8.62 6.54 4.85
C LEU A 208 -7.63 6.72 6.00
N PHE A 209 -6.42 6.19 5.83
CA PHE A 209 -5.32 6.29 6.79
C PHE A 209 -4.20 7.11 6.17
N VAL A 210 -4.10 8.38 6.57
CA VAL A 210 -3.14 9.31 5.98
C VAL A 210 -1.81 9.25 6.74
N LEU A 211 -0.74 8.90 6.05
CA LEU A 211 0.61 8.76 6.60
C LEU A 211 1.55 9.81 5.99
N PRO A 212 2.26 10.59 6.81
CA PRO A 212 3.12 11.65 6.32
C PRO A 212 4.42 11.11 5.71
N LEU A 213 4.99 11.88 4.81
CA LEU A 213 6.38 11.72 4.39
C LEU A 213 7.30 12.10 5.55
N LEU A 214 8.06 11.12 6.07
CA LEU A 214 9.02 11.36 7.15
C LEU A 214 10.37 11.83 6.60
N PRO A 215 10.86 13.00 7.02
CA PRO A 215 12.18 13.48 6.63
C PRO A 215 13.27 12.59 7.25
N GLY A 216 14.23 12.13 6.47
CA GLY A 216 15.35 11.33 6.97
C GLY A 216 15.26 9.83 6.66
N GLY A 217 14.19 9.37 6.01
CA GLY A 217 13.99 7.97 5.64
C GLY A 217 13.33 7.14 6.75
N ILE A 218 13.24 5.84 6.54
CA ILE A 218 12.55 4.92 7.44
C ILE A 218 13.58 4.14 8.26
N ASP A 219 13.76 4.57 9.50
CA ASP A 219 14.46 3.83 10.54
C ASP A 219 13.45 3.28 11.58
N LEU A 220 13.96 2.70 12.67
CA LEU A 220 13.10 2.16 13.73
C LEU A 220 12.25 3.24 14.41
N GLY A 221 12.81 4.45 14.59
CA GLY A 221 12.10 5.60 15.16
C GLY A 221 10.94 6.04 14.28
N ALA A 222 11.20 6.17 12.98
CA ALA A 222 10.20 6.49 11.97
C ALA A 222 9.07 5.43 11.91
N LEU A 223 9.39 4.15 12.07
CA LEU A 223 8.37 3.08 12.15
C LEU A 223 7.47 3.24 13.39
N TYR A 224 8.02 3.59 14.55
CA TYR A 224 7.21 3.87 15.74
C TYR A 224 6.34 5.13 15.57
N GLU A 225 6.84 6.15 14.89
CA GLU A 225 6.07 7.36 14.58
C GLU A 225 4.87 7.00 13.68
N LEU A 226 5.09 6.27 12.58
CA LEU A 226 4.02 5.79 11.71
C LEU A 226 3.03 4.90 12.47
N ALA A 227 3.50 3.98 13.31
CA ALA A 227 2.64 3.13 14.13
C ALA A 227 1.77 3.96 15.09
N THR A 228 2.30 5.02 15.69
CA THR A 228 1.54 5.94 16.55
C THR A 228 0.44 6.65 15.77
N ILE A 229 0.75 7.12 14.56
CA ILE A 229 -0.24 7.75 13.67
C ILE A 229 -1.33 6.73 13.30
N MET A 230 -0.95 5.50 12.93
CA MET A 230 -1.91 4.43 12.60
C MET A 230 -2.82 4.11 13.79
N THR A 231 -2.28 4.03 14.99
CA THR A 231 -3.07 3.80 16.21
C THR A 231 -4.05 4.95 16.48
N ALA A 232 -3.63 6.20 16.24
CA ALA A 232 -4.53 7.35 16.36
C ALA A 232 -5.69 7.33 15.36
N HIS A 233 -5.55 6.60 14.25
CA HIS A 233 -6.61 6.30 13.29
C HIS A 233 -7.45 5.06 13.67
N GLY A 234 -7.24 4.47 14.86
CA GLY A 234 -7.98 3.30 15.34
C GLY A 234 -7.46 1.94 14.85
N ILE A 235 -6.30 1.92 14.18
CA ILE A 235 -5.69 0.66 13.73
C ILE A 235 -5.00 -0.01 14.93
N GLY A 236 -5.38 -1.26 15.20
CA GLY A 236 -4.80 -2.05 16.31
C GLY A 236 -5.57 -1.96 17.62
N GLU A 237 -6.60 -1.12 17.73
CA GLU A 237 -7.57 -1.22 18.82
C GLU A 237 -8.53 -2.38 18.49
N GLY A 238 -8.30 -3.52 19.16
CA GLY A 238 -9.13 -4.71 18.96
C GLY A 238 -10.59 -4.43 19.33
N GLN A 239 -11.50 -4.69 18.40
CA GLN A 239 -12.92 -4.90 18.68
C GLN A 239 -13.13 -6.27 19.29
#